data_1492d96d522af8297240a5fe276c8592
#
_entry.id   1492d96d522af8297240a5fe276c8592
#
_cell.length_a   1.000
_cell.length_b   1.000
_cell.length_c   1.000
_cell.angle_alpha   90.00
_cell.angle_beta   90.00
_cell.angle_gamma   90.00
#
_symmetry.space_group_name_H-M   'P 1'
#
loop_
_entity.id
_entity.type
_entity.pdbx_description
1 polymer ?
#
loop_
_entity_poly.entity_id
_entity_poly.type
_entity_poly.pdbx_seq_one_letter_code
_entity_poly.pdbx_strand_id
1 'polypeptide(L)'
;HWPGNGTFNLAVEADLIAALLDLLGKPAHVVGHSYGGAVALQFASRHPRYLKTLTLIEPASFHLLRDGDDIDERAFRQISEVGATVANAVNCGDYQGGMRRFVDYWGGEGVWDALPASQRLALAARISKVSLDFWGTLNDPMRQADLESLEMPTLVVSGGQSPLPTRRICFHLSRMIPDVTVRTVANAGHMLPITHVSEVLPLIADHCSARRGRRAD
;
A
#
# COMPACT_ATOMS: atom_id res chain seq x y z
N HIS A 1 14.86 -3.77 9.94
CA HIS A 1 16.03 -4.65 9.71
C HIS A 1 15.55 -6.08 9.49
N TRP A 2 15.68 -6.60 8.28
CA TRP A 2 15.27 -7.95 7.93
C TRP A 2 16.19 -8.97 8.62
N PRO A 3 15.68 -9.95 9.37
CA PRO A 3 16.52 -10.87 10.16
C PRO A 3 17.35 -11.86 9.31
N GLY A 4 17.14 -11.92 8.00
CA GLY A 4 17.96 -12.70 7.06
C GLY A 4 17.81 -14.24 7.10
N ASN A 5 17.00 -14.76 8.01
CA ASN A 5 16.85 -16.20 8.28
C ASN A 5 15.44 -16.76 8.00
N GLY A 6 14.62 -16.03 7.27
CA GLY A 6 13.25 -16.43 6.93
C GLY A 6 12.79 -15.90 5.58
N THR A 7 11.64 -16.38 5.10
CA THR A 7 10.99 -15.86 3.91
C THR A 7 10.45 -14.47 4.19
N PHE A 8 10.76 -13.50 3.32
CA PHE A 8 10.19 -12.15 3.40
C PHE A 8 8.67 -12.21 3.25
N ASN A 9 7.94 -11.60 4.18
CA ASN A 9 6.50 -11.42 4.09
C ASN A 9 6.05 -10.17 4.87
N LEU A 10 4.86 -9.67 4.54
CA LEU A 10 4.31 -8.46 5.16
C LEU A 10 3.93 -8.65 6.64
N ALA A 11 3.68 -9.88 7.06
CA ALA A 11 3.32 -10.19 8.44
C ALA A 11 4.42 -9.82 9.44
N VAL A 12 5.70 -9.96 9.05
CA VAL A 12 6.84 -9.55 9.91
C VAL A 12 6.81 -8.05 10.19
N GLU A 13 6.52 -7.23 9.18
CA GLU A 13 6.40 -5.79 9.36
C GLU A 13 5.13 -5.42 10.16
N ALA A 14 4.03 -6.16 9.97
CA ALA A 14 2.81 -6.01 10.77
C ALA A 14 3.07 -6.32 12.26
N ASP A 15 3.82 -7.38 12.56
CA ASP A 15 4.17 -7.75 13.94
C ASP A 15 5.09 -6.71 14.62
N LEU A 16 5.96 -6.02 13.85
CA LEU A 16 6.74 -4.88 14.37
C LEU A 16 5.85 -3.69 14.76
N ILE A 17 4.79 -3.41 13.99
CA ILE A 17 3.81 -2.37 14.35
C ILE A 17 3.07 -2.77 15.64
N ALA A 18 2.69 -4.04 15.78
CA ALA A 18 2.05 -4.55 16.99
C ALA A 18 2.95 -4.35 18.23
N ALA A 19 4.22 -4.71 18.12
CA ALA A 19 5.19 -4.53 19.21
C ALA A 19 5.36 -3.04 19.60
N LEU A 20 5.35 -2.12 18.62
CA LEU A 20 5.38 -0.68 18.90
C LEU A 20 4.12 -0.22 19.64
N LEU A 21 2.94 -0.70 19.24
CA LEU A 21 1.68 -0.31 19.91
C LEU A 21 1.52 -0.94 21.29
N ASP A 22 2.11 -2.11 21.55
CA ASP A 22 2.23 -2.67 22.89
C ASP A 22 3.00 -1.72 23.83
N LEU A 23 4.11 -1.14 23.35
CA LEU A 23 4.87 -0.15 24.12
C LEU A 23 4.08 1.15 24.36
N LEU A 24 3.22 1.55 23.43
CA LEU A 24 2.36 2.73 23.58
C LEU A 24 1.14 2.48 24.46
N GLY A 25 0.77 1.23 24.72
CA GLY A 25 -0.28 0.80 25.64
C GLY A 25 -1.72 1.23 25.23
N LYS A 26 -1.95 1.60 23.96
CA LYS A 26 -3.27 2.07 23.50
C LYS A 26 -3.46 1.86 22.00
N PRO A 27 -4.72 1.61 21.56
CA PRO A 27 -5.06 1.54 20.15
C PRO A 27 -4.81 2.87 19.42
N ALA A 28 -4.50 2.78 18.12
CA ALA A 28 -4.15 3.90 17.26
C ALA A 28 -5.05 3.98 16.00
N HIS A 29 -5.05 5.15 15.37
CA HIS A 29 -5.48 5.30 13.99
C HIS A 29 -4.29 4.92 13.10
N VAL A 30 -4.49 3.98 12.18
CA VAL A 30 -3.42 3.50 11.30
C VAL A 30 -3.69 4.00 9.88
N VAL A 31 -2.69 4.62 9.29
CA VAL A 31 -2.73 5.13 7.91
C VAL A 31 -1.60 4.50 7.13
N GLY A 32 -1.91 3.85 6.02
CA GLY A 32 -0.92 3.23 5.15
C GLY A 32 -1.11 3.64 3.68
N HIS A 33 -0.02 3.98 3.01
CA HIS A 33 0.02 4.27 1.59
C HIS A 33 0.83 3.22 0.85
N SER A 34 0.35 2.78 -0.30
CA SER A 34 1.08 1.87 -1.20
C SER A 34 1.54 0.61 -0.47
N TYR A 35 2.84 0.29 -0.45
CA TYR A 35 3.41 -0.81 0.32
C TYR A 35 3.02 -0.75 1.81
N GLY A 36 3.14 0.45 2.43
CA GLY A 36 2.69 0.65 3.81
C GLY A 36 1.19 0.42 4.00
N GLY A 37 0.38 0.57 2.96
CA GLY A 37 -1.04 0.21 2.94
C GLY A 37 -1.26 -1.30 2.98
N ALA A 38 -0.45 -2.07 2.24
CA ALA A 38 -0.50 -3.54 2.29
C ALA A 38 -0.05 -4.07 3.67
N VAL A 39 0.99 -3.48 4.27
CA VAL A 39 1.43 -3.79 5.64
C VAL A 39 0.34 -3.44 6.65
N ALA A 40 -0.31 -2.27 6.52
CA ALA A 40 -1.39 -1.85 7.40
C ALA A 40 -2.61 -2.79 7.31
N LEU A 41 -2.90 -3.32 6.14
CA LEU A 41 -3.96 -4.30 5.92
C LEU A 41 -3.64 -5.63 6.60
N GLN A 42 -2.42 -6.14 6.45
CA GLN A 42 -1.92 -7.30 7.19
C GLN A 42 -1.97 -7.09 8.70
N PHE A 43 -1.56 -5.90 9.16
CA PHE A 43 -1.62 -5.55 10.57
C PHE A 43 -3.07 -5.54 11.08
N ALA A 44 -4.01 -4.98 10.32
CA ALA A 44 -5.42 -4.92 10.72
C ALA A 44 -6.06 -6.31 10.85
N SER A 45 -5.76 -7.22 9.92
CA SER A 45 -6.24 -8.60 9.97
C SER A 45 -5.68 -9.38 11.15
N ARG A 46 -4.39 -9.25 11.43
CA ARG A 46 -3.69 -10.04 12.47
C ARG A 46 -3.86 -9.48 13.89
N HIS A 47 -4.01 -8.16 14.00
CA HIS A 47 -3.95 -7.43 15.26
C HIS A 47 -5.09 -6.40 15.41
N PRO A 48 -6.38 -6.76 15.17
CA PRO A 48 -7.49 -5.80 15.10
C PRO A 48 -7.66 -4.98 16.39
N ARG A 49 -7.32 -5.55 17.56
CA ARG A 49 -7.44 -4.89 18.87
C ARG A 49 -6.64 -3.58 19.00
N TYR A 50 -5.61 -3.39 18.17
CA TYR A 50 -4.78 -2.19 18.21
C TYR A 50 -5.30 -1.04 17.35
N LEU A 51 -6.35 -1.27 16.54
CA LEU A 51 -6.84 -0.26 15.63
C LEU A 51 -8.09 0.42 16.16
N LYS A 52 -8.09 1.76 16.08
CA LYS A 52 -9.30 2.58 16.19
C LYS A 52 -9.98 2.74 14.85
N THR A 53 -9.19 3.06 13.82
CA THR A 53 -9.58 3.15 12.41
C THR A 53 -8.41 2.75 11.53
N LEU A 54 -8.73 2.32 10.32
CA LEU A 54 -7.78 2.01 9.27
C LEU A 54 -7.99 2.97 8.09
N THR A 55 -6.92 3.58 7.59
CA THR A 55 -6.94 4.34 6.33
C THR A 55 -5.96 3.71 5.36
N LEU A 56 -6.46 3.32 4.21
CA LEU A 56 -5.71 2.68 3.13
C LEU A 56 -5.69 3.62 1.92
N ILE A 57 -4.52 4.16 1.60
CA ILE A 57 -4.34 5.01 0.42
C ILE A 57 -3.66 4.18 -0.65
N GLU A 58 -4.42 3.71 -1.62
CA GLU A 58 -3.94 2.86 -2.71
C GLU A 58 -2.98 1.74 -2.26
N PRO A 59 -3.43 0.84 -1.39
CA PRO A 59 -2.56 -0.22 -0.85
C PRO A 59 -2.07 -1.15 -1.97
N ALA A 60 -0.80 -1.56 -1.89
CA ALA A 60 -0.16 -2.43 -2.87
C ALA A 60 -0.50 -3.93 -2.63
N SER A 61 -1.78 -4.27 -2.44
CA SER A 61 -2.24 -5.64 -2.21
C SER A 61 -2.47 -6.38 -3.52
N PHE A 62 -1.40 -6.53 -4.33
CA PHE A 62 -1.48 -7.02 -5.71
C PHE A 62 -1.97 -8.46 -5.82
N HIS A 63 -1.77 -9.28 -4.81
CA HIS A 63 -2.29 -10.66 -4.73
C HIS A 63 -3.81 -10.73 -4.94
N LEU A 64 -4.57 -9.68 -4.57
CA LEU A 64 -6.03 -9.62 -4.74
C LEU A 64 -6.50 -9.60 -6.20
N LEU A 65 -5.59 -9.35 -7.14
CA LEU A 65 -5.89 -9.31 -8.58
C LEU A 65 -5.70 -10.67 -9.27
N ARG A 66 -5.14 -11.69 -8.55
CA ARG A 66 -4.66 -12.93 -9.19
C ARG A 66 -5.78 -13.79 -9.77
N ASP A 67 -6.88 -13.91 -9.04
CA ASP A 67 -7.97 -14.83 -9.35
C ASP A 67 -9.27 -14.07 -9.67
N GLY A 68 -9.14 -12.85 -10.21
CA GLY A 68 -10.25 -11.97 -10.55
C GLY A 68 -10.76 -12.10 -11.98
N ASP A 69 -11.44 -11.06 -12.46
CA ASP A 69 -11.97 -10.98 -13.82
C ASP A 69 -10.88 -10.61 -14.87
N ASP A 70 -11.24 -10.50 -16.15
CA ASP A 70 -10.32 -10.13 -17.23
C ASP A 70 -9.63 -8.77 -17.01
N ILE A 71 -10.26 -7.86 -16.25
CA ILE A 71 -9.67 -6.55 -15.92
C ILE A 71 -8.60 -6.74 -14.85
N ASP A 72 -8.85 -7.62 -13.89
CA ASP A 72 -7.91 -7.96 -12.83
C ASP A 72 -6.71 -8.70 -13.40
N GLU A 73 -6.92 -9.64 -14.33
CA GLU A 73 -5.83 -10.35 -15.01
C GLU A 73 -4.91 -9.36 -15.74
N ARG A 74 -5.47 -8.38 -16.46
CA ARG A 74 -4.69 -7.32 -17.11
C ARG A 74 -3.93 -6.46 -16.09
N ALA A 75 -4.59 -6.09 -14.99
CA ALA A 75 -3.99 -5.31 -13.92
C ALA A 75 -2.86 -6.07 -13.24
N PHE A 76 -3.06 -7.36 -12.94
CA PHE A 76 -2.06 -8.23 -12.34
C PHE A 76 -0.84 -8.42 -13.27
N ARG A 77 -1.06 -8.63 -14.56
CA ARG A 77 0.00 -8.74 -15.56
C ARG A 77 0.81 -7.45 -15.64
N GLN A 78 0.14 -6.30 -15.72
CA GLN A 78 0.79 -4.99 -15.76
C GLN A 78 1.74 -4.76 -14.58
N ILE A 79 1.29 -5.04 -13.35
CA ILE A 79 2.12 -4.80 -12.16
C ILE A 79 3.20 -5.87 -11.99
N SER A 80 2.92 -7.10 -12.40
CA SER A 80 3.91 -8.19 -12.39
C SER A 80 5.07 -7.91 -13.34
N GLU A 81 4.80 -7.30 -14.50
CA GLU A 81 5.84 -6.86 -15.44
C GLU A 81 6.75 -5.77 -14.83
N VAL A 82 6.17 -4.82 -14.09
CA VAL A 82 6.96 -3.81 -13.37
C VAL A 82 7.84 -4.48 -12.31
N GLY A 83 7.28 -5.38 -11.50
CA GLY A 83 8.02 -6.13 -10.49
C GLY A 83 9.14 -6.99 -11.09
N ALA A 84 8.87 -7.69 -12.20
CA ALA A 84 9.85 -8.49 -12.92
C ALA A 84 11.00 -7.64 -13.48
N THR A 85 10.69 -6.46 -14.03
CA THR A 85 11.71 -5.51 -14.51
C THR A 85 12.62 -5.05 -13.37
N VAL A 86 12.05 -4.70 -12.23
CA VAL A 86 12.81 -4.31 -11.03
C VAL A 86 13.69 -5.46 -10.54
N ALA A 87 13.15 -6.68 -10.44
CA ALA A 87 13.89 -7.85 -9.98
C ALA A 87 15.05 -8.20 -10.94
N ASN A 88 14.82 -8.13 -12.25
CA ASN A 88 15.85 -8.35 -13.25
C ASN A 88 16.95 -7.29 -13.17
N ALA A 89 16.61 -6.02 -12.97
CA ALA A 89 17.58 -4.95 -12.81
C ALA A 89 18.47 -5.17 -11.58
N VAL A 90 17.92 -5.68 -10.47
CA VAL A 90 18.72 -6.08 -9.29
C VAL A 90 19.71 -7.20 -9.65
N ASN A 91 19.25 -8.23 -10.37
CA ASN A 91 20.09 -9.37 -10.76
C ASN A 91 21.21 -8.98 -11.74
N CYS A 92 20.96 -8.00 -12.61
CA CYS A 92 21.94 -7.50 -13.59
C CYS A 92 22.83 -6.36 -13.05
N GLY A 93 22.56 -5.86 -11.84
CA GLY A 93 23.28 -4.70 -11.27
C GLY A 93 22.88 -3.34 -11.85
N ASP A 94 21.81 -3.27 -12.66
CA ASP A 94 21.27 -2.01 -13.21
C ASP A 94 20.31 -1.35 -12.22
N TYR A 95 20.83 -0.95 -11.08
CA TYR A 95 20.03 -0.38 -9.99
C TYR A 95 19.33 0.95 -10.36
N GLN A 96 19.98 1.75 -11.21
CA GLN A 96 19.39 3.02 -11.65
C GLN A 96 18.27 2.79 -12.68
N GLY A 97 18.46 1.92 -13.65
CA GLY A 97 17.43 1.60 -14.65
C GLY A 97 16.20 0.97 -14.02
N GLY A 98 16.38 0.03 -13.09
CA GLY A 98 15.27 -0.55 -12.34
C GLY A 98 14.52 0.45 -11.49
N MET A 99 15.24 1.35 -10.79
CA MET A 99 14.59 2.39 -9.98
C MET A 99 13.91 3.46 -10.84
N ARG A 100 14.47 3.80 -12.02
CA ARG A 100 13.80 4.64 -13.02
C ARG A 100 12.44 4.05 -13.39
N ARG A 101 12.41 2.75 -13.75
CA ARG A 101 11.17 2.07 -14.11
C ARG A 101 10.11 2.16 -13.01
N PHE A 102 10.54 1.98 -11.76
CA PHE A 102 9.66 2.09 -10.58
C PHE A 102 9.13 3.51 -10.38
N VAL A 103 10.02 4.51 -10.40
CA VAL A 103 9.66 5.92 -10.14
C VAL A 103 8.76 6.46 -11.24
N ASP A 104 9.08 6.20 -12.52
CA ASP A 104 8.29 6.68 -13.64
C ASP A 104 6.93 5.98 -13.72
N TYR A 105 6.84 4.70 -13.31
CA TYR A 105 5.55 4.00 -13.27
C TYR A 105 4.57 4.65 -12.29
N TRP A 106 5.03 5.04 -11.10
CA TRP A 106 4.18 5.60 -10.06
C TRP A 106 4.02 7.11 -10.13
N GLY A 107 5.04 7.81 -10.57
CA GLY A 107 5.09 9.27 -10.60
C GLY A 107 4.71 9.89 -11.93
N GLY A 108 4.77 9.11 -13.00
CA GLY A 108 4.63 9.57 -14.38
C GLY A 108 5.95 9.56 -15.13
N GLU A 109 5.87 9.50 -16.47
CA GLU A 109 7.03 9.48 -17.36
C GLU A 109 7.93 10.70 -17.15
N GLY A 110 9.25 10.48 -17.05
CA GLY A 110 10.26 11.54 -16.90
C GLY A 110 10.47 12.04 -15.48
N VAL A 111 9.69 11.59 -14.49
CA VAL A 111 9.87 11.98 -13.07
C VAL A 111 11.26 11.62 -12.58
N TRP A 112 11.78 10.45 -12.95
CA TRP A 112 13.15 10.05 -12.59
C TRP A 112 14.20 11.03 -13.11
N ASP A 113 14.11 11.45 -14.36
CA ASP A 113 15.08 12.35 -14.95
C ASP A 113 15.04 13.77 -14.37
N ALA A 114 13.88 14.18 -13.87
CA ALA A 114 13.70 15.44 -13.15
C ALA A 114 14.32 15.46 -11.74
N LEU A 115 14.63 14.28 -11.16
CA LEU A 115 15.24 14.19 -9.84
C LEU A 115 16.72 14.60 -9.86
N PRO A 116 17.22 15.31 -8.82
CA PRO A 116 18.65 15.54 -8.62
C PRO A 116 19.45 14.24 -8.59
N ALA A 117 20.69 14.26 -9.10
CA ALA A 117 21.55 13.07 -9.16
C ALA A 117 21.75 12.40 -7.79
N SER A 118 21.87 13.18 -6.72
CA SER A 118 22.00 12.66 -5.35
C SER A 118 20.76 11.89 -4.89
N GLN A 119 19.57 12.37 -5.26
CA GLN A 119 18.31 11.67 -4.95
C GLN A 119 18.20 10.37 -5.76
N ARG A 120 18.55 10.40 -7.04
CA ARG A 120 18.57 9.18 -7.88
C ARG A 120 19.48 8.10 -7.30
N LEU A 121 20.69 8.46 -6.85
CA LEU A 121 21.61 7.53 -6.19
C LEU A 121 21.03 6.98 -4.88
N ALA A 122 20.44 7.82 -4.04
CA ALA A 122 19.83 7.42 -2.78
C ALA A 122 18.62 6.47 -2.99
N LEU A 123 17.84 6.70 -4.03
CA LEU A 123 16.73 5.81 -4.41
C LEU A 123 17.26 4.49 -5.00
N ALA A 124 18.21 4.54 -5.92
CA ALA A 124 18.81 3.34 -6.53
C ALA A 124 19.40 2.38 -5.48
N ALA A 125 19.99 2.92 -4.41
CA ALA A 125 20.52 2.10 -3.30
C ALA A 125 19.44 1.28 -2.57
N ARG A 126 18.15 1.59 -2.76
CA ARG A 126 17.01 0.90 -2.12
C ARG A 126 16.32 -0.13 -3.02
N ILE A 127 16.77 -0.30 -4.26
CA ILE A 127 16.06 -1.13 -5.25
C ILE A 127 15.90 -2.59 -4.82
N SER A 128 16.86 -3.16 -4.10
CA SER A 128 16.75 -4.53 -3.58
C SER A 128 15.57 -4.69 -2.62
N LYS A 129 15.31 -3.65 -1.78
CA LYS A 129 14.09 -3.65 -0.92
C LYS A 129 12.84 -3.54 -1.77
N VAL A 130 12.82 -2.68 -2.79
CA VAL A 130 11.67 -2.54 -3.70
C VAL A 130 11.37 -3.87 -4.41
N SER A 131 12.38 -4.62 -4.83
CA SER A 131 12.21 -5.96 -5.41
C SER A 131 11.56 -6.93 -4.43
N LEU A 132 12.00 -6.92 -3.16
CA LEU A 132 11.38 -7.74 -2.10
C LEU A 132 9.95 -7.30 -1.80
N ASP A 133 9.67 -6.00 -1.85
CA ASP A 133 8.32 -5.46 -1.64
C ASP A 133 7.35 -5.94 -2.73
N PHE A 134 7.78 -5.93 -4.00
CA PHE A 134 6.99 -6.52 -5.08
C PHE A 134 6.74 -8.01 -4.85
N TRP A 135 7.78 -8.75 -4.48
CA TRP A 135 7.62 -10.18 -4.19
C TRP A 135 6.61 -10.40 -3.07
N GLY A 136 6.72 -9.67 -1.95
CA GLY A 136 5.82 -9.78 -0.80
C GLY A 136 4.38 -9.43 -1.15
N THR A 137 4.15 -8.33 -1.86
CA THR A 137 2.80 -7.85 -2.21
C THR A 137 2.12 -8.67 -3.31
N LEU A 138 2.88 -9.25 -4.23
CA LEU A 138 2.37 -10.18 -5.23
C LEU A 138 2.06 -11.57 -4.66
N ASN A 139 2.75 -12.00 -3.60
CA ASN A 139 2.65 -13.34 -3.02
C ASN A 139 2.10 -13.33 -1.58
N ASP A 140 1.40 -12.28 -1.20
CA ASP A 140 0.74 -12.19 0.10
C ASP A 140 -0.31 -13.31 0.23
N PRO A 141 -0.32 -14.10 1.32
CA PRO A 141 -1.27 -15.19 1.52
C PRO A 141 -2.65 -14.73 2.04
N MET A 142 -2.86 -13.42 2.25
CA MET A 142 -4.14 -12.89 2.73
C MET A 142 -5.27 -13.26 1.78
N ARG A 143 -6.37 -13.76 2.33
CA ARG A 143 -7.55 -14.21 1.58
C ARG A 143 -8.68 -13.19 1.71
N GLN A 144 -9.68 -13.30 0.85
CA GLN A 144 -10.91 -12.53 0.92
C GLN A 144 -11.57 -12.60 2.31
N ALA A 145 -11.67 -13.79 2.91
CA ALA A 145 -12.25 -13.97 4.24
C ALA A 145 -11.54 -13.17 5.35
N ASP A 146 -10.23 -12.94 5.21
CA ASP A 146 -9.47 -12.12 6.15
C ASP A 146 -9.86 -10.63 6.05
N LEU A 147 -10.26 -10.16 4.85
CA LEU A 147 -10.77 -8.81 4.62
C LEU A 147 -12.22 -8.65 5.11
N GLU A 148 -13.05 -9.66 4.87
CA GLU A 148 -14.45 -9.70 5.32
C GLU A 148 -14.57 -9.73 6.85
N SER A 149 -13.52 -10.15 7.55
CA SER A 149 -13.46 -10.19 9.02
C SER A 149 -13.01 -8.87 9.68
N LEU A 150 -12.67 -7.84 8.89
CA LEU A 150 -12.23 -6.56 9.43
C LEU A 150 -13.39 -5.81 10.08
N GLU A 151 -13.30 -5.52 11.38
CA GLU A 151 -14.36 -4.89 12.18
C GLU A 151 -14.16 -3.38 12.38
N MET A 152 -12.94 -2.88 12.15
CA MET A 152 -12.67 -1.46 12.34
C MET A 152 -13.15 -0.62 11.16
N PRO A 153 -13.64 0.62 11.41
CA PRO A 153 -13.95 1.54 10.33
C PRO A 153 -12.75 1.76 9.43
N THR A 154 -12.98 1.57 8.14
CA THR A 154 -11.93 1.65 7.14
C THR A 154 -12.24 2.74 6.11
N LEU A 155 -11.25 3.58 5.83
CA LEU A 155 -11.27 4.54 4.73
C LEU A 155 -10.33 4.05 3.62
N VAL A 156 -10.85 3.89 2.41
CA VAL A 156 -10.05 3.63 1.21
C VAL A 156 -10.00 4.90 0.38
N VAL A 157 -8.80 5.40 0.08
CA VAL A 157 -8.58 6.58 -0.77
C VAL A 157 -7.86 6.17 -2.03
N SER A 158 -8.39 6.59 -3.19
CA SER A 158 -7.79 6.32 -4.50
C SER A 158 -7.62 7.59 -5.32
N GLY A 159 -6.66 7.60 -6.23
CA GLY A 159 -6.52 8.62 -7.26
C GLY A 159 -7.26 8.22 -8.54
N GLY A 160 -8.01 9.16 -9.13
CA GLY A 160 -8.76 8.91 -10.36
C GLY A 160 -7.86 8.65 -11.58
N GLN A 161 -6.61 9.13 -11.54
CA GLN A 161 -5.61 8.95 -12.60
C GLN A 161 -4.54 7.89 -12.27
N SER A 162 -4.72 7.17 -11.18
CA SER A 162 -3.79 6.11 -10.78
C SER A 162 -3.78 4.93 -11.75
N PRO A 163 -2.67 4.17 -11.81
CA PRO A 163 -2.59 2.95 -12.62
C PRO A 163 -3.71 1.96 -12.33
N LEU A 164 -4.07 1.17 -13.34
CA LEU A 164 -5.16 0.20 -13.25
C LEU A 164 -5.06 -0.74 -12.04
N PRO A 165 -3.88 -1.30 -11.68
CA PRO A 165 -3.77 -2.20 -10.53
C PRO A 165 -4.27 -1.58 -9.22
N THR A 166 -3.86 -0.36 -8.89
CA THR A 166 -4.26 0.29 -7.63
C THR A 166 -5.75 0.60 -7.59
N ARG A 167 -6.33 1.06 -8.70
CA ARG A 167 -7.76 1.31 -8.80
C ARG A 167 -8.59 0.04 -8.63
N ARG A 168 -8.15 -1.08 -9.22
CA ARG A 168 -8.82 -2.38 -9.07
C ARG A 168 -8.73 -2.91 -7.64
N ILE A 169 -7.58 -2.77 -6.99
CA ILE A 169 -7.43 -3.13 -5.57
C ILE A 169 -8.40 -2.32 -4.71
N CYS A 170 -8.45 -0.99 -4.88
CA CYS A 170 -9.41 -0.15 -4.15
C CYS A 170 -10.86 -0.57 -4.40
N PHE A 171 -11.21 -0.97 -5.62
CA PHE A 171 -12.52 -1.54 -5.95
C PHE A 171 -12.79 -2.84 -5.16
N HIS A 172 -11.85 -3.79 -5.15
CA HIS A 172 -12.01 -5.04 -4.38
C HIS A 172 -12.17 -4.78 -2.88
N LEU A 173 -11.33 -3.93 -2.29
CA LEU A 173 -11.44 -3.56 -0.88
C LEU A 173 -12.79 -2.94 -0.54
N SER A 174 -13.36 -2.13 -1.46
CA SER A 174 -14.68 -1.53 -1.28
C SER A 174 -15.83 -2.55 -1.25
N ARG A 175 -15.59 -3.75 -1.75
CA ARG A 175 -16.58 -4.84 -1.81
C ARG A 175 -16.42 -5.87 -0.71
N MET A 176 -15.20 -6.01 -0.19
CA MET A 176 -14.84 -7.05 0.76
C MET A 176 -14.87 -6.57 2.21
N ILE A 177 -14.50 -5.31 2.47
CA ILE A 177 -14.43 -4.78 3.84
C ILE A 177 -15.84 -4.30 4.28
N PRO A 178 -16.39 -4.81 5.42
CA PRO A 178 -17.77 -4.52 5.83
C PRO A 178 -18.04 -3.05 6.17
N ASP A 179 -17.21 -2.42 7.01
CA ASP A 179 -17.36 -1.01 7.42
C ASP A 179 -16.36 -0.14 6.64
N VAL A 180 -16.61 0.04 5.35
CA VAL A 180 -15.72 0.77 4.45
C VAL A 180 -16.34 2.04 3.88
N THR A 181 -15.58 3.11 3.90
CA THR A 181 -15.87 4.36 3.17
C THR A 181 -14.83 4.52 2.06
N VAL A 182 -15.27 4.81 0.84
CA VAL A 182 -14.36 5.04 -0.30
C VAL A 182 -14.38 6.51 -0.71
N ARG A 183 -13.22 7.06 -1.00
CA ARG A 183 -13.05 8.42 -1.55
C ARG A 183 -12.09 8.39 -2.72
N THR A 184 -12.42 9.11 -3.79
CA THR A 184 -11.57 9.24 -4.96
C THR A 184 -11.19 10.70 -5.15
N VAL A 185 -9.88 10.98 -5.25
CA VAL A 185 -9.34 12.28 -5.64
C VAL A 185 -9.18 12.29 -7.16
N ALA A 186 -10.10 12.96 -7.87
CA ALA A 186 -10.31 12.77 -9.30
C ALA A 186 -9.07 13.00 -10.18
N ASN A 187 -8.28 14.03 -9.88
CA ASN A 187 -7.12 14.43 -10.67
C ASN A 187 -5.78 13.91 -10.14
N ALA A 188 -5.81 13.07 -9.11
CA ALA A 188 -4.62 12.53 -8.47
C ALA A 188 -4.19 11.19 -9.06
N GLY A 189 -2.87 10.97 -9.14
CA GLY A 189 -2.24 9.69 -9.38
C GLY A 189 -1.83 9.00 -8.06
N HIS A 190 -1.03 7.94 -8.18
CA HIS A 190 -0.62 7.10 -7.03
C HIS A 190 0.10 7.89 -5.91
N MET A 191 0.81 8.95 -6.25
CA MET A 191 1.52 9.77 -5.28
C MET A 191 0.64 10.82 -4.59
N LEU A 192 -0.69 10.63 -4.56
CA LEU A 192 -1.67 11.56 -4.00
C LEU A 192 -1.38 12.05 -2.56
N PRO A 193 -0.80 11.26 -1.64
CA PRO A 193 -0.48 11.80 -0.31
C PRO A 193 0.58 12.90 -0.31
N ILE A 194 1.32 13.04 -1.43
CA ILE A 194 2.36 14.06 -1.60
C ILE A 194 1.87 15.17 -2.53
N THR A 195 1.21 14.81 -3.63
CA THR A 195 0.82 15.76 -4.69
C THR A 195 -0.52 16.46 -4.40
N HIS A 196 -1.40 15.85 -3.60
CA HIS A 196 -2.75 16.32 -3.29
C HIS A 196 -3.02 16.34 -1.77
N VAL A 197 -2.03 16.80 -0.99
CA VAL A 197 -2.08 16.85 0.49
C VAL A 197 -3.32 17.59 0.99
N SER A 198 -3.67 18.72 0.35
CA SER A 198 -4.83 19.53 0.71
C SER A 198 -6.17 18.84 0.57
N GLU A 199 -6.26 17.81 -0.28
CA GLU A 199 -7.46 16.98 -0.46
C GLU A 199 -7.43 15.73 0.41
N VAL A 200 -6.27 15.09 0.53
CA VAL A 200 -6.12 13.81 1.26
C VAL A 200 -6.14 14.01 2.77
N LEU A 201 -5.47 15.04 3.30
CA LEU A 201 -5.35 15.25 4.75
C LEU A 201 -6.69 15.46 5.46
N PRO A 202 -7.64 16.25 4.93
CA PRO A 202 -8.97 16.37 5.52
C PRO A 202 -9.73 15.04 5.57
N LEU A 203 -9.65 14.21 4.53
CA LEU A 203 -10.30 12.88 4.51
C LEU A 203 -9.80 11.99 5.64
N ILE A 204 -8.49 11.99 5.89
CA ILE A 204 -7.88 11.25 7.00
C ILE A 204 -8.33 11.82 8.35
N ALA A 205 -8.26 13.15 8.50
CA ALA A 205 -8.61 13.82 9.75
C ALA A 205 -10.08 13.58 10.14
N ASP A 206 -10.99 13.70 9.17
CA ASP A 206 -12.41 13.45 9.37
C ASP A 206 -12.68 11.99 9.77
N HIS A 207 -12.03 11.05 9.08
CA HIS A 207 -12.17 9.63 9.39
C HIS A 207 -11.64 9.28 10.80
N CYS A 208 -10.53 9.86 11.21
CA CYS A 208 -9.99 9.70 12.56
C CYS A 208 -10.87 10.35 13.65
N SER A 209 -11.60 11.41 13.30
CA SER A 209 -12.41 12.20 14.25
C SER A 209 -13.83 11.67 14.41
N ALA A 210 -14.41 11.06 13.39
CA ALA A 210 -15.82 10.62 13.33
C ALA A 210 -16.24 9.65 14.45
N ARG A 211 -15.29 9.04 15.18
CA ARG A 211 -15.55 8.15 16.33
C ARG A 211 -15.37 8.76 17.70
N ARG A 212 -14.96 10.01 17.81
CA ARG A 212 -15.00 10.68 19.15
C ARG A 212 -16.41 10.89 19.65
N GLY A 213 -17.43 10.89 18.75
CA GLY A 213 -18.83 11.14 19.07
C GLY A 213 -19.73 9.91 19.31
N ARG A 214 -19.26 8.66 19.06
CA ARG A 214 -20.09 7.44 19.19
C ARG A 214 -19.84 6.62 20.48
N ARG A 215 -19.07 7.12 21.42
CA ARG A 215 -18.83 6.49 22.74
C ARG A 215 -19.33 7.36 23.88
N ALA A 216 -20.51 7.91 23.74
CA ALA A 216 -21.22 8.56 24.84
C ALA A 216 -22.70 8.20 24.71
N ASP A 217 -23.05 6.92 24.92
CA ASP A 217 -24.38 6.46 25.36
C ASP A 217 -24.21 5.07 25.96
#